data_c9eef8e472380c88708c59ade657d2b4
#
_entry.id   c9eef8e472380c88708c59ade657d2b4
#
_cell.length_a   1.000
_cell.length_b   1.000
_cell.length_c   1.000
_cell.angle_alpha   90.00
_cell.angle_beta   90.00
_cell.angle_gamma   90.00
#
_symmetry.space_group_name_H-M   'P 1'
#
loop_
_entity.id
_entity.type
_entity.pdbx_description
1 polymer ?
#
loop_
_entity_poly.entity_id
_entity_poly.type
_entity_poly.pdbx_seq_one_letter_code
_entity_poly.pdbx_strand_id
1 'polypeptide(L)'
;KAQVESMGIANKVYFTGYLDAKQVQKMYKCADVAVFPSTYEPFGIVALEAMLAGVPTVVSDVGGLNEIVEHGVTGMKSYVGNSNSIADSILALLYDHALATTVSKNAKAKVKELYSWNKIAQDTHFTYQKAICQTMAEKQANQIAQENAKKAKKAKNNDTEITNLLAFKKKHAYA
;
A
#
# COMPACT_ATOMS: atom_id res chain seq x y z
N LYS A 1 -20.53 -25.00 10.49
CA LYS A 1 -20.58 -26.47 10.67
C LYS A 1 -21.85 -27.03 10.06
N ALA A 2 -23.06 -26.52 10.39
CA ALA A 2 -24.34 -26.99 9.86
C ALA A 2 -24.36 -27.10 8.31
N GLN A 3 -23.79 -26.15 7.59
CA GLN A 3 -23.71 -26.21 6.14
C GLN A 3 -22.87 -27.41 5.64
N VAL A 4 -21.77 -27.72 6.28
CA VAL A 4 -20.89 -28.84 5.94
C VAL A 4 -21.61 -30.17 6.19
N GLU A 5 -22.39 -30.25 7.26
CA GLU A 5 -23.23 -31.39 7.60
C GLU A 5 -24.36 -31.57 6.57
N SER A 6 -25.07 -30.50 6.21
CA SER A 6 -26.15 -30.55 5.20
C SER A 6 -25.65 -30.94 3.81
N MET A 7 -24.38 -30.65 3.49
CA MET A 7 -23.73 -31.04 2.23
C MET A 7 -23.17 -32.49 2.27
N GLY A 8 -23.22 -33.20 3.40
CA GLY A 8 -22.69 -34.55 3.55
C GLY A 8 -21.16 -34.67 3.45
N ILE A 9 -20.42 -33.57 3.69
CA ILE A 9 -18.93 -33.50 3.56
C ILE A 9 -18.23 -33.31 4.90
N ALA A 10 -18.90 -33.59 6.02
CA ALA A 10 -18.35 -33.37 7.36
C ALA A 10 -17.02 -34.11 7.60
N ASN A 11 -16.86 -35.30 6.99
CA ASN A 11 -15.63 -36.09 7.06
C ASN A 11 -14.47 -35.55 6.20
N LYS A 12 -14.69 -34.52 5.37
CA LYS A 12 -13.70 -33.89 4.50
C LYS A 12 -13.29 -32.48 4.98
N VAL A 13 -13.99 -31.93 5.97
CA VAL A 13 -13.77 -30.56 6.45
C VAL A 13 -13.37 -30.58 7.92
N TYR A 14 -12.21 -30.01 8.22
CA TYR A 14 -11.69 -29.91 9.56
C TYR A 14 -11.66 -28.46 10.03
N PHE A 15 -12.33 -28.17 11.15
CA PHE A 15 -12.35 -26.86 11.77
C PHE A 15 -11.28 -26.81 12.88
N THR A 16 -10.17 -26.16 12.62
CA THR A 16 -9.02 -26.12 13.54
C THR A 16 -9.29 -25.28 14.79
N GLY A 17 -10.23 -24.34 14.76
CA GLY A 17 -10.31 -23.30 15.77
C GLY A 17 -9.13 -22.33 15.66
N TYR A 18 -8.78 -21.70 16.77
CA TYR A 18 -7.62 -20.80 16.85
C TYR A 18 -6.30 -21.57 16.74
N LEU A 19 -5.40 -21.06 15.92
CA LEU A 19 -4.03 -21.56 15.77
C LEU A 19 -3.06 -20.41 16.05
N ASP A 20 -1.97 -20.70 16.73
CA ASP A 20 -0.89 -19.74 16.87
C ASP A 20 -0.06 -19.62 15.57
N ALA A 21 0.80 -18.57 15.49
CA ALA A 21 1.59 -18.29 14.30
C ALA A 21 2.47 -19.47 13.85
N LYS A 22 3.03 -20.24 14.80
CA LYS A 22 3.86 -21.41 14.48
C LYS A 22 3.04 -22.55 13.89
N GLN A 23 1.82 -22.75 14.40
CA GLN A 23 0.88 -23.76 13.89
C GLN A 23 0.39 -23.39 12.49
N VAL A 24 0.05 -22.12 12.25
CA VAL A 24 -0.35 -21.60 10.92
C VAL A 24 0.79 -21.82 9.92
N GLN A 25 2.04 -21.47 10.26
CA GLN A 25 3.19 -21.70 9.39
C GLN A 25 3.41 -23.17 9.04
N LYS A 26 3.16 -24.09 10.00
CA LYS A 26 3.22 -25.54 9.72
C LYS A 26 2.11 -25.98 8.77
N MET A 27 0.89 -25.45 8.95
CA MET A 27 -0.23 -25.76 8.06
C MET A 27 0.03 -25.29 6.62
N TYR A 28 0.57 -24.10 6.43
CA TYR A 28 0.95 -23.64 5.09
C TYR A 28 1.93 -24.61 4.41
N LYS A 29 2.88 -25.17 5.13
CA LYS A 29 3.85 -26.14 4.56
C LYS A 29 3.23 -27.48 4.16
N CYS A 30 2.06 -27.79 4.67
CA CYS A 30 1.35 -29.05 4.39
C CYS A 30 0.18 -28.85 3.39
N ALA A 31 -0.12 -27.60 3.03
CA ALA A 31 -1.25 -27.30 2.16
C ALA A 31 -0.82 -27.32 0.67
N ASP A 32 -1.65 -27.90 -0.17
CA ASP A 32 -1.49 -27.87 -1.62
C ASP A 32 -1.94 -26.53 -2.20
N VAL A 33 -2.95 -25.89 -1.60
CA VAL A 33 -3.47 -24.58 -1.98
C VAL A 33 -3.95 -23.84 -0.74
N ALA A 34 -3.62 -22.54 -0.62
CA ALA A 34 -4.17 -21.64 0.39
C ALA A 34 -5.23 -20.74 -0.25
N VAL A 35 -6.39 -20.56 0.41
CA VAL A 35 -7.52 -19.80 -0.14
C VAL A 35 -7.97 -18.72 0.83
N PHE A 36 -8.07 -17.48 0.34
CA PHE A 36 -8.49 -16.30 1.10
C PHE A 36 -9.70 -15.63 0.43
N PRO A 37 -10.93 -16.15 0.69
CA PRO A 37 -12.16 -15.70 0.04
C PRO A 37 -12.76 -14.46 0.73
N SER A 38 -11.94 -13.49 1.06
CA SER A 38 -12.37 -12.27 1.75
C SER A 38 -13.32 -11.44 0.89
N THR A 39 -14.35 -10.87 1.51
CA THR A 39 -15.22 -9.87 0.87
C THR A 39 -14.69 -8.45 1.08
N TYR A 40 -13.86 -8.26 2.08
CA TYR A 40 -13.14 -7.03 2.39
C TYR A 40 -11.78 -7.38 3.02
N GLU A 41 -10.70 -6.87 2.45
CA GLU A 41 -9.34 -7.09 2.96
C GLU A 41 -8.50 -5.83 2.73
N PRO A 42 -8.20 -5.06 3.77
CA PRO A 42 -7.44 -3.82 3.63
C PRO A 42 -6.02 -4.00 3.10
N PHE A 43 -5.33 -5.07 3.53
CA PHE A 43 -3.94 -5.31 3.13
C PHE A 43 -3.69 -6.74 2.67
N GLY A 44 -3.94 -7.79 3.50
CA GLY A 44 -3.78 -9.19 3.13
C GLY A 44 -2.48 -9.85 3.64
N ILE A 45 -2.06 -9.56 4.88
CA ILE A 45 -0.87 -10.15 5.50
C ILE A 45 -0.91 -11.69 5.45
N VAL A 46 -2.08 -12.29 5.66
CA VAL A 46 -2.26 -13.76 5.64
C VAL A 46 -1.93 -14.37 4.28
N ALA A 47 -2.23 -13.66 3.19
CA ALA A 47 -1.85 -14.09 1.85
C ALA A 47 -0.33 -14.01 1.64
N LEU A 48 0.31 -12.93 2.11
CA LEU A 48 1.77 -12.80 2.07
C LEU A 48 2.49 -13.91 2.85
N GLU A 49 1.95 -14.32 4.01
CA GLU A 49 2.48 -15.43 4.80
C GLU A 49 2.42 -16.76 4.04
N ALA A 50 1.27 -17.06 3.40
CA ALA A 50 1.11 -18.25 2.58
C ALA A 50 2.05 -18.24 1.36
N MET A 51 2.13 -17.11 0.64
CA MET A 51 3.03 -16.91 -0.50
C MET A 51 4.50 -17.07 -0.09
N LEU A 52 4.90 -16.53 1.07
CA LEU A 52 6.26 -16.68 1.62
C LEU A 52 6.57 -18.13 1.99
N ALA A 53 5.58 -18.87 2.51
CA ALA A 53 5.71 -20.30 2.80
C ALA A 53 5.87 -21.14 1.52
N GLY A 54 5.50 -20.59 0.35
CA GLY A 54 5.60 -21.24 -0.95
C GLY A 54 4.36 -22.06 -1.31
N VAL A 55 3.20 -21.73 -0.72
CA VAL A 55 1.92 -22.37 -1.05
C VAL A 55 1.28 -21.64 -2.22
N PRO A 56 0.81 -22.36 -3.25
CA PRO A 56 -0.02 -21.76 -4.28
C PRO A 56 -1.26 -21.11 -3.67
N THR A 57 -1.56 -19.86 -4.03
CA THR A 57 -2.55 -19.07 -3.31
C THR A 57 -3.67 -18.61 -4.22
N VAL A 58 -4.91 -18.77 -3.76
CA VAL A 58 -6.15 -18.24 -4.38
C VAL A 58 -6.68 -17.13 -3.47
N VAL A 59 -6.97 -15.96 -4.04
CA VAL A 59 -7.51 -14.80 -3.30
C VAL A 59 -8.74 -14.24 -3.98
N SER A 60 -9.62 -13.61 -3.23
CA SER A 60 -10.66 -12.74 -3.82
C SER A 60 -10.00 -11.49 -4.42
N ASP A 61 -10.51 -11.03 -5.57
CA ASP A 61 -10.06 -9.81 -6.23
C ASP A 61 -10.62 -8.56 -5.53
N VAL A 62 -10.09 -8.25 -4.34
CA VAL A 62 -10.57 -7.17 -3.46
C VAL A 62 -9.43 -6.54 -2.67
N GLY A 63 -9.52 -5.21 -2.50
CA GLY A 63 -8.62 -4.43 -1.64
C GLY A 63 -7.15 -4.75 -1.82
N GLY A 64 -6.41 -4.90 -0.72
CA GLY A 64 -4.98 -5.20 -0.74
C GLY A 64 -4.62 -6.53 -1.41
N LEU A 65 -5.52 -7.53 -1.41
CA LEU A 65 -5.27 -8.80 -2.11
C LEU A 65 -5.12 -8.60 -3.63
N ASN A 66 -5.87 -7.65 -4.20
CA ASN A 66 -5.77 -7.31 -5.62
C ASN A 66 -4.39 -6.74 -5.98
N GLU A 67 -3.77 -5.97 -5.09
CA GLU A 67 -2.45 -5.37 -5.29
C GLU A 67 -1.31 -6.39 -5.08
N ILE A 68 -1.49 -7.29 -4.11
CA ILE A 68 -0.49 -8.29 -3.73
C ILE A 68 -0.38 -9.39 -4.79
N VAL A 69 -1.53 -9.92 -5.26
CA VAL A 69 -1.58 -11.08 -6.15
C VAL A 69 -1.81 -10.65 -7.60
N GLU A 70 -0.97 -11.15 -8.50
CA GLU A 70 -1.13 -11.04 -9.95
C GLU A 70 -1.65 -12.37 -10.47
N HIS A 71 -2.84 -12.33 -11.12
CA HIS A 71 -3.56 -13.52 -11.57
C HIS A 71 -2.75 -14.36 -12.58
N GLY A 72 -2.57 -15.64 -12.29
CA GLY A 72 -1.81 -16.57 -13.12
C GLY A 72 -0.28 -16.40 -13.06
N VAL A 73 0.23 -15.40 -12.31
CA VAL A 73 1.66 -15.11 -12.21
C VAL A 73 2.18 -15.35 -10.79
N THR A 74 1.52 -14.80 -9.76
CA THR A 74 1.91 -14.96 -8.35
C THR A 74 0.82 -15.62 -7.51
N GLY A 75 -0.29 -16.01 -8.11
CA GLY A 75 -1.43 -16.68 -7.50
C GLY A 75 -2.64 -16.60 -8.42
N MET A 76 -3.78 -17.08 -7.94
CA MET A 76 -5.04 -17.01 -8.68
C MET A 76 -5.97 -16.01 -8.01
N LYS A 77 -6.66 -15.18 -8.80
CA LYS A 77 -7.73 -14.31 -8.34
C LYS A 77 -9.09 -14.90 -8.68
N SER A 78 -10.03 -14.74 -7.78
CA SER A 78 -11.42 -15.16 -7.95
C SER A 78 -12.37 -13.98 -7.73
N TYR A 79 -13.55 -14.01 -8.33
CA TYR A 79 -14.57 -13.00 -8.12
C TYR A 79 -15.10 -13.05 -6.68
N VAL A 80 -15.26 -11.86 -6.07
CA VAL A 80 -15.75 -11.72 -4.70
C VAL A 80 -17.14 -12.37 -4.56
N GLY A 81 -17.30 -13.23 -3.56
CA GLY A 81 -18.59 -13.91 -3.28
C GLY A 81 -18.99 -14.96 -4.31
N ASN A 82 -18.16 -15.31 -5.27
CA ASN A 82 -18.44 -16.29 -6.30
C ASN A 82 -17.72 -17.62 -6.00
N SER A 83 -18.45 -18.58 -5.44
CA SER A 83 -17.92 -19.90 -5.08
C SER A 83 -17.41 -20.70 -6.28
N ASN A 84 -18.03 -20.57 -7.46
CA ASN A 84 -17.58 -21.28 -8.67
C ASN A 84 -16.21 -20.75 -9.13
N SER A 85 -16.04 -19.43 -9.17
CA SER A 85 -14.76 -18.83 -9.52
C SER A 85 -13.62 -19.23 -8.56
N ILE A 86 -13.95 -19.37 -7.25
CA ILE A 86 -13.00 -19.88 -6.24
C ILE A 86 -12.66 -21.34 -6.54
N ALA A 87 -13.67 -22.17 -6.78
CA ALA A 87 -13.49 -23.59 -7.09
C ALA A 87 -12.65 -23.79 -8.35
N ASP A 88 -12.95 -23.08 -9.44
CA ASP A 88 -12.20 -23.14 -10.69
C ASP A 88 -10.72 -22.76 -10.48
N SER A 89 -10.45 -21.71 -9.69
CA SER A 89 -9.09 -21.28 -9.35
C SER A 89 -8.33 -22.31 -8.52
N ILE A 90 -9.00 -22.96 -7.57
CA ILE A 90 -8.43 -24.07 -6.77
C ILE A 90 -8.12 -25.26 -7.68
N LEU A 91 -9.07 -25.69 -8.50
CA LEU A 91 -8.92 -26.83 -9.39
C LEU A 91 -7.80 -26.60 -10.40
N ALA A 92 -7.67 -25.38 -10.96
CA ALA A 92 -6.57 -25.04 -11.84
C ALA A 92 -5.20 -25.29 -11.18
N LEU A 93 -5.02 -24.91 -9.92
CA LEU A 93 -3.77 -25.14 -9.19
C LEU A 93 -3.55 -26.60 -8.79
N LEU A 94 -4.63 -27.34 -8.49
CA LEU A 94 -4.52 -28.76 -8.11
C LEU A 94 -4.24 -29.68 -9.29
N TYR A 95 -4.76 -29.37 -10.49
CA TYR A 95 -4.60 -30.21 -11.68
C TYR A 95 -3.41 -29.79 -12.54
N ASP A 96 -2.97 -28.52 -12.51
CA ASP A 96 -1.79 -28.04 -13.23
C ASP A 96 -0.63 -27.78 -12.25
N HIS A 97 0.16 -28.83 -12.00
CA HIS A 97 1.33 -28.75 -11.14
C HIS A 97 2.41 -27.80 -11.65
N ALA A 98 2.52 -27.59 -12.96
CA ALA A 98 3.47 -26.64 -13.54
C ALA A 98 3.07 -25.21 -13.24
N LEU A 99 1.77 -24.88 -13.37
CA LEU A 99 1.22 -23.58 -12.97
C LEU A 99 1.39 -23.38 -11.48
N ALA A 100 0.99 -24.34 -10.63
CA ALA A 100 1.09 -24.24 -9.17
C ALA A 100 2.54 -23.95 -8.72
N THR A 101 3.51 -24.68 -9.28
CA THR A 101 4.94 -24.49 -8.99
C THR A 101 5.41 -23.11 -9.44
N THR A 102 5.00 -22.66 -10.61
CA THR A 102 5.41 -21.37 -11.17
C THR A 102 4.87 -20.21 -10.33
N VAL A 103 3.57 -20.21 -10.05
CA VAL A 103 2.94 -19.12 -9.28
C VAL A 103 3.49 -19.05 -7.87
N SER A 104 3.70 -20.19 -7.20
CA SER A 104 4.23 -20.20 -5.82
C SER A 104 5.69 -19.73 -5.77
N LYS A 105 6.53 -20.10 -6.73
CA LYS A 105 7.91 -19.62 -6.85
C LYS A 105 7.96 -18.10 -7.07
N ASN A 106 7.15 -17.59 -8.00
CA ASN A 106 7.06 -16.17 -8.30
C ASN A 106 6.52 -15.38 -7.11
N ALA A 107 5.46 -15.89 -6.45
CA ALA A 107 4.88 -15.32 -5.25
C ALA A 107 5.92 -15.15 -4.14
N LYS A 108 6.66 -16.23 -3.85
CA LYS A 108 7.71 -16.23 -2.83
C LYS A 108 8.83 -15.23 -3.13
N ALA A 109 9.24 -15.11 -4.40
CA ALA A 109 10.22 -14.13 -4.83
C ALA A 109 9.74 -12.71 -4.63
N LYS A 110 8.52 -12.39 -5.11
CA LYS A 110 7.86 -11.08 -4.96
C LYS A 110 7.75 -10.66 -3.49
N VAL A 111 7.30 -11.57 -2.61
CA VAL A 111 7.16 -11.25 -1.18
C VAL A 111 8.49 -10.95 -0.53
N LYS A 112 9.54 -11.72 -0.81
CA LYS A 112 10.89 -11.47 -0.28
C LYS A 112 11.46 -10.13 -0.74
N GLU A 113 11.22 -9.75 -1.97
CA GLU A 113 11.73 -8.53 -2.58
C GLU A 113 10.99 -7.29 -2.06
N LEU A 114 9.66 -7.31 -2.08
CA LEU A 114 8.85 -6.11 -1.88
C LEU A 114 8.30 -5.96 -0.45
N TYR A 115 8.11 -7.07 0.28
CA TYR A 115 7.41 -7.07 1.58
C TYR A 115 8.28 -7.53 2.75
N SER A 116 9.62 -7.55 2.59
CA SER A 116 10.52 -7.79 3.71
C SER A 116 10.55 -6.59 4.66
N TRP A 117 10.65 -6.83 5.96
CA TRP A 117 10.75 -5.77 6.96
C TRP A 117 11.91 -4.80 6.70
N ASN A 118 13.03 -5.28 6.17
CA ASN A 118 14.16 -4.43 5.78
C ASN A 118 13.78 -3.47 4.65
N LYS A 119 13.08 -3.97 3.63
CA LYS A 119 12.61 -3.13 2.51
C LYS A 119 11.59 -2.10 2.98
N ILE A 120 10.61 -2.51 3.79
CA ILE A 120 9.60 -1.62 4.36
C ILE A 120 10.26 -0.52 5.20
N ALA A 121 11.24 -0.87 6.05
CA ALA A 121 11.97 0.10 6.86
C ALA A 121 12.75 1.11 6.01
N GLN A 122 13.42 0.65 4.94
CA GLN A 122 14.14 1.52 4.01
C GLN A 122 13.19 2.48 3.28
N ASP A 123 12.07 1.99 2.76
CA ASP A 123 11.10 2.81 2.04
C ASP A 123 10.41 3.83 2.98
N THR A 124 10.14 3.43 4.22
CA THR A 124 9.63 4.33 5.25
C THR A 124 10.62 5.43 5.57
N HIS A 125 11.90 5.08 5.77
CA HIS A 125 12.97 6.04 6.02
C HIS A 125 13.12 7.03 4.86
N PHE A 126 13.14 6.55 3.62
CA PHE A 126 13.20 7.39 2.43
C PHE A 126 12.02 8.35 2.34
N THR A 127 10.81 7.86 2.64
CA THR A 127 9.59 8.67 2.65
C THR A 127 9.67 9.80 3.70
N TYR A 128 10.18 9.50 4.90
CA TYR A 128 10.40 10.52 5.92
C TYR A 128 11.43 11.57 5.50
N GLN A 129 12.56 11.13 4.93
CA GLN A 129 13.57 12.07 4.42
C GLN A 129 12.97 13.00 3.35
N LYS A 130 12.23 12.46 2.41
CA LYS A 130 11.56 13.24 1.36
C LYS A 130 10.58 14.27 1.95
N ALA A 131 9.76 13.88 2.92
CA ALA A 131 8.82 14.77 3.58
C ALA A 131 9.53 15.91 4.34
N ILE A 132 10.60 15.59 5.05
CA ILE A 132 11.43 16.61 5.76
C ILE A 132 12.02 17.61 4.78
N CYS A 133 12.63 17.13 3.68
CA CYS A 133 13.24 18.02 2.67
C CYS A 133 12.18 18.93 2.02
N GLN A 134 11.00 18.40 1.69
CA GLN A 134 9.90 19.20 1.14
C GLN A 134 9.45 20.29 2.11
N THR A 135 9.22 19.93 3.38
CA THR A 135 8.82 20.90 4.41
C THR A 135 9.87 21.99 4.64
N MET A 136 11.16 21.64 4.61
CA MET A 136 12.24 22.62 4.74
C MET A 136 12.29 23.58 3.54
N ALA A 137 12.14 23.07 2.33
CA ALA A 137 12.12 23.89 1.11
C ALA A 137 10.94 24.87 1.11
N GLU A 138 9.74 24.42 1.52
CA GLU A 138 8.55 25.27 1.64
C GLU A 138 8.73 26.37 2.69
N LYS A 139 9.33 26.04 3.85
CA LYS A 139 9.63 27.03 4.89
C LYS A 139 10.61 28.10 4.40
N GLN A 140 11.67 27.69 3.70
CA GLN A 140 12.64 28.62 3.12
C GLN A 140 11.99 29.53 2.07
N ALA A 141 11.19 28.98 1.16
CA ALA A 141 10.48 29.75 0.15
C ALA A 141 9.55 30.80 0.78
N ASN A 142 8.80 30.41 1.81
CA ASN A 142 7.92 31.31 2.55
C ASN A 142 8.69 32.42 3.29
N GLN A 143 9.85 32.13 3.87
CA GLN A 143 10.71 33.14 4.50
C GLN A 143 11.20 34.15 3.48
N ILE A 144 11.72 33.70 2.35
CA ILE A 144 12.18 34.56 1.26
C ILE A 144 11.03 35.45 0.73
N ALA A 145 9.85 34.89 0.55
CA ALA A 145 8.67 35.64 0.11
C ALA A 145 8.29 36.74 1.12
N GLN A 146 8.32 36.44 2.42
CA GLN A 146 8.02 37.41 3.47
C GLN A 146 9.07 38.53 3.54
N GLU A 147 10.37 38.21 3.40
CA GLU A 147 11.44 39.21 3.36
C GLU A 147 11.29 40.12 2.15
N ASN A 148 11.03 39.57 0.98
CA ASN A 148 10.80 40.36 -0.23
C ASN A 148 9.56 41.25 -0.11
N ALA A 149 8.47 40.77 0.49
CA ALA A 149 7.31 41.61 0.76
C ALA A 149 7.61 42.76 1.74
N LYS A 150 8.40 42.51 2.79
CA LYS A 150 8.86 43.58 3.71
C LYS A 150 9.72 44.63 3.01
N LYS A 151 10.66 44.19 2.18
CA LYS A 151 11.53 45.10 1.37
C LYS A 151 10.72 45.96 0.42
N ALA A 152 9.72 45.36 -0.29
CA ALA A 152 8.84 46.07 -1.19
C ALA A 152 7.93 47.10 -0.49
N LYS A 153 7.44 46.80 0.72
CA LYS A 153 6.69 47.78 1.55
C LYS A 153 7.55 48.94 2.00
N LYS A 154 8.80 48.66 2.40
CA LYS A 154 9.75 49.72 2.80
C LYS A 154 10.14 50.64 1.65
N ALA A 155 10.32 50.09 0.44
CA ALA A 155 10.60 50.88 -0.76
C ALA A 155 9.41 51.82 -1.12
N LYS A 156 8.16 51.29 -1.09
CA LYS A 156 6.94 52.11 -1.34
C LYS A 156 6.78 53.26 -0.32
N ASN A 157 7.08 53.03 0.94
CA ASN A 157 7.00 54.05 1.97
C ASN A 157 8.04 55.16 1.72
N ASN A 158 9.27 54.80 1.36
CA ASN A 158 10.32 55.78 1.04
C ASN A 158 9.94 56.63 -0.20
N ASP A 159 9.39 56.00 -1.26
CA ASP A 159 8.95 56.77 -2.44
C ASP A 159 7.80 57.72 -2.12
N THR A 160 6.88 57.32 -1.24
CA THR A 160 5.81 58.18 -0.77
C THR A 160 6.34 59.37 0.03
N GLU A 161 7.32 59.14 0.89
CA GLU A 161 7.96 60.19 1.72
C GLU A 161 8.73 61.18 0.88
N ILE A 162 9.49 60.71 -0.13
CA ILE A 162 10.18 61.55 -1.12
C ILE A 162 9.18 62.42 -1.92
N THR A 163 8.10 61.82 -2.38
CA THR A 163 7.07 62.49 -3.14
C THR A 163 6.41 63.59 -2.30
N ASN A 164 6.12 63.35 -1.03
CA ASN A 164 5.56 64.34 -0.12
C ASN A 164 6.55 65.48 0.18
N LEU A 165 7.84 65.20 0.33
CA LEU A 165 8.89 66.21 0.52
C LEU A 165 9.04 67.10 -0.70
N LEU A 166 8.98 66.53 -1.91
CA LEU A 166 9.05 67.30 -3.17
C LEU A 166 7.82 68.20 -3.34
N ALA A 167 6.64 67.71 -2.99
CA ALA A 167 5.38 68.48 -3.01
C ALA A 167 5.43 69.64 -2.03
N PHE A 168 5.95 69.42 -0.80
CA PHE A 168 6.15 70.48 0.19
C PHE A 168 7.13 71.55 -0.27
N LYS A 169 8.28 71.20 -0.83
CA LYS A 169 9.25 72.15 -1.38
C LYS A 169 8.70 72.99 -2.51
N LYS A 170 7.90 72.39 -3.44
CA LYS A 170 7.24 73.15 -4.52
C LYS A 170 6.25 74.16 -3.99
N LYS A 171 5.51 73.87 -2.92
CA LYS A 171 4.50 74.77 -2.35
C LYS A 171 5.11 75.99 -1.64
N HIS A 172 6.37 75.92 -1.20
CA HIS A 172 7.05 76.97 -0.44
C HIS A 172 8.19 77.63 -1.23
N ALA A 173 8.40 77.28 -2.50
CA ALA A 173 9.41 77.90 -3.38
C ALA A 173 8.92 79.19 -4.11
N TYR A 174 7.67 79.53 -3.94
CA TYR A 174 7.01 80.70 -4.58
C TYR A 174 6.36 81.64 -3.55
N ALA A 175 6.75 81.54 -2.28
CA ALA A 175 6.42 82.50 -1.22
C ALA A 175 7.70 83.28 -0.88
#